data_47afaf304aa545d2a9797c119827ebc7
#
_entry.id   47afaf304aa545d2a9797c119827ebc7
#
_cell.length_a   1.000
_cell.length_b   1.000
_cell.length_c   1.000
_cell.angle_alpha   90.00
_cell.angle_beta   90.00
_cell.angle_gamma   90.00
#
_symmetry.space_group_name_H-M   'P 1'
#
loop_
_entity.id
_entity.type
_entity.pdbx_description
1 polymer ?
#
loop_
_entity_poly.entity_id
_entity_poly.type
_entity_poly.pdbx_seq_one_letter_code
_entity_poly.pdbx_strand_id
1 'polypeptide(L)'
;MTSTARRSFDYIVVGAGSAGCVLANRLSADPAVSVCLVEAGPSDRTPLPAAYIRTPVGIIRLIANPKWNWMHRFAAQPGTDNQPIACPRGKVWGGSSAINGMIYIRGDRHDYDRWASLGNRGWSYDELLPYFRRSEHFEPGESPWHGRGGELNVAAQRSPHPINQVFFQAAEEMGWPYNADFNGERQEGIGPFHVTQVNGERCSAARAFLHPALARPNLTVLSPALTLRVLLEGTRATGVEISQAGEVVQLQARREVILSAGSINSPQLLLLSGIGPAAELARHGIVQRHELPGVGENLQDHQDIVLMYRTEAKLGYGLGFSPKGWLPLLRSPWQYLFGRRGALTSNTVESGGFLRLDPQAPTPELGLIVAPALKNQPQRLVPFGHGVSLHVAVMHPQSRGRVRLNSPDPHDRPLIEANFLSHPADLDTLVQGFQLVRKLAASRSFARHLKGELVPGPQVSSRGQIEAWIRANLGTVFHPVGTCKMGHDQLAVVDDQLRVHGLQGLRVADASIMPTLITGNTNAPAIMIGEKAADLILGKPAAAARAMQQPLPEDLADA
;
A
#
# COMPACT_ATOMS: atom_id res chain seq x y z
N MET A 1 -17.90 27.55 -32.57
CA MET A 1 -17.47 26.16 -32.24
C MET A 1 -15.95 26.13 -32.32
N THR A 2 -15.27 26.41 -31.24
CA THR A 2 -13.80 26.31 -31.17
C THR A 2 -13.43 24.82 -31.16
N SER A 3 -12.77 24.37 -32.23
CA SER A 3 -12.16 23.05 -32.32
C SER A 3 -11.14 22.92 -31.19
N THR A 4 -11.53 22.37 -30.07
CA THR A 4 -10.60 21.94 -29.05
C THR A 4 -9.78 20.82 -29.65
N ALA A 5 -8.53 21.12 -30.03
CA ALA A 5 -7.59 20.13 -30.54
C ALA A 5 -7.51 18.98 -29.51
N ARG A 6 -8.06 17.81 -29.87
CA ARG A 6 -8.02 16.61 -29.06
C ARG A 6 -6.55 16.22 -28.88
N ARG A 7 -6.03 16.30 -27.63
CA ARG A 7 -4.69 15.83 -27.32
C ARG A 7 -4.65 14.31 -27.43
N SER A 8 -3.73 13.78 -28.23
CA SER A 8 -3.62 12.35 -28.50
C SER A 8 -2.26 11.81 -28.07
N PHE A 9 -2.28 10.66 -27.39
CA PHE A 9 -1.11 9.96 -26.87
C PHE A 9 -1.14 8.49 -27.27
N ASP A 10 -0.01 7.79 -27.24
CA ASP A 10 -0.01 6.34 -27.41
C ASP A 10 -0.65 5.67 -26.21
N TYR A 11 -0.22 6.07 -25.02
CA TYR A 11 -0.74 5.55 -23.74
C TYR A 11 -1.21 6.66 -22.84
N ILE A 12 -2.35 6.42 -22.17
CA ILE A 12 -2.84 7.26 -21.08
C ILE A 12 -2.82 6.43 -19.80
N VAL A 13 -2.02 6.84 -18.83
CA VAL A 13 -1.95 6.24 -17.49
C VAL A 13 -2.76 7.10 -16.53
N VAL A 14 -3.77 6.51 -15.87
CA VAL A 14 -4.65 7.20 -14.93
C VAL A 14 -4.23 6.88 -13.50
N GLY A 15 -3.74 7.89 -12.79
CA GLY A 15 -3.23 7.82 -11.42
C GLY A 15 -1.71 7.77 -11.35
N ALA A 16 -1.09 8.78 -10.72
CA ALA A 16 0.34 8.84 -10.44
C ALA A 16 0.68 8.17 -9.09
N GLY A 17 0.05 7.03 -8.78
CA GLY A 17 0.35 6.20 -7.62
C GLY A 17 1.60 5.33 -7.80
N SER A 18 1.73 4.32 -6.95
CA SER A 18 2.90 3.42 -6.93
C SER A 18 3.14 2.74 -8.27
N ALA A 19 2.11 2.13 -8.87
CA ALA A 19 2.22 1.49 -10.18
C ALA A 19 2.27 2.50 -11.34
N GLY A 20 1.44 3.57 -11.29
CA GLY A 20 1.36 4.55 -12.36
C GLY A 20 2.65 5.34 -12.59
N CYS A 21 3.40 5.65 -11.52
CA CYS A 21 4.73 6.28 -11.65
C CYS A 21 5.72 5.36 -12.38
N VAL A 22 5.68 4.06 -12.09
CA VAL A 22 6.50 3.04 -12.79
C VAL A 22 6.11 2.97 -14.25
N LEU A 23 4.81 2.84 -14.55
CA LEU A 23 4.29 2.79 -15.91
C LEU A 23 4.70 4.02 -16.73
N ALA A 24 4.53 5.22 -16.17
CA ALA A 24 4.93 6.46 -16.83
C ALA A 24 6.43 6.46 -17.17
N ASN A 25 7.26 5.98 -16.24
CA ASN A 25 8.72 5.86 -16.47
C ASN A 25 9.04 4.83 -17.55
N ARG A 26 8.53 3.61 -17.42
CA ARG A 26 8.90 2.49 -18.32
C ARG A 26 8.37 2.67 -19.73
N LEU A 27 7.13 3.15 -19.89
CA LEU A 27 6.51 3.37 -21.20
C LEU A 27 7.14 4.54 -21.95
N SER A 28 7.52 5.61 -21.25
CA SER A 28 8.17 6.79 -21.87
C SER A 28 9.67 6.62 -22.08
N ALA A 29 10.25 5.46 -21.78
CA ALA A 29 11.67 5.20 -22.01
C ALA A 29 12.03 5.18 -23.52
N ASP A 30 11.09 4.77 -24.37
CA ASP A 30 11.20 4.89 -25.82
C ASP A 30 10.71 6.30 -26.25
N PRO A 31 11.57 7.15 -26.83
CA PRO A 31 11.19 8.50 -27.22
C PRO A 31 10.12 8.54 -28.35
N ALA A 32 9.94 7.44 -29.09
CA ALA A 32 8.91 7.32 -30.11
C ALA A 32 7.50 7.09 -29.54
N VAL A 33 7.40 6.77 -28.24
CA VAL A 33 6.13 6.45 -27.55
C VAL A 33 5.70 7.64 -26.70
N SER A 34 4.57 8.25 -27.03
CA SER A 34 4.01 9.36 -26.25
C SER A 34 3.14 8.85 -25.11
N VAL A 35 3.40 9.33 -23.90
CA VAL A 35 2.70 8.92 -22.67
C VAL A 35 2.08 10.12 -21.97
N CYS A 36 0.82 10.00 -21.59
CA CYS A 36 0.14 10.96 -20.73
C CYS A 36 -0.14 10.31 -19.37
N LEU A 37 0.37 10.93 -18.29
CA LEU A 37 0.04 10.56 -16.91
C LEU A 37 -0.94 11.57 -16.35
N VAL A 38 -2.12 11.11 -15.89
CA VAL A 38 -3.17 11.95 -15.31
C VAL A 38 -3.25 11.71 -13.81
N GLU A 39 -3.16 12.77 -13.00
CA GLU A 39 -3.23 12.66 -11.53
C GLU A 39 -4.18 13.72 -10.95
N ALA A 40 -5.07 13.28 -10.09
CA ALA A 40 -6.07 14.14 -9.45
C ALA A 40 -5.48 15.11 -8.42
N GLY A 41 -4.41 14.70 -7.75
CA GLY A 41 -3.74 15.48 -6.73
C GLY A 41 -2.66 16.41 -7.29
N PRO A 42 -2.12 17.31 -6.45
CA PRO A 42 -1.04 18.21 -6.85
C PRO A 42 0.32 17.49 -6.96
N SER A 43 1.29 18.21 -7.53
CA SER A 43 2.69 17.77 -7.52
C SER A 43 3.25 17.71 -6.09
N ASP A 44 4.06 16.69 -5.81
CA ASP A 44 4.83 16.53 -4.58
C ASP A 44 6.07 17.47 -4.52
N ARG A 45 6.35 18.23 -5.59
CA ARG A 45 7.49 19.15 -5.71
C ARG A 45 7.19 20.56 -5.23
N THR A 46 5.94 20.89 -4.98
CA THR A 46 5.57 22.21 -4.41
C THR A 46 6.10 22.33 -2.97
N PRO A 47 6.56 23.52 -2.52
CA PRO A 47 7.38 23.67 -1.31
C PRO A 47 6.81 23.03 -0.04
N LEU A 48 5.54 23.29 0.30
CA LEU A 48 4.93 22.76 1.53
C LEU A 48 4.68 21.24 1.47
N PRO A 49 4.01 20.69 0.44
CA PRO A 49 3.90 19.23 0.30
C PRO A 49 5.26 18.55 0.32
N ALA A 50 6.24 19.08 -0.42
CA ALA A 50 7.58 18.51 -0.50
C ALA A 50 8.23 18.35 0.87
N ALA A 51 8.12 19.34 1.75
CA ALA A 51 8.69 19.28 3.10
C ALA A 51 8.07 18.15 3.92
N TYR A 52 6.74 18.05 3.95
CA TYR A 52 6.04 17.00 4.70
C TYR A 52 6.23 15.60 4.09
N ILE A 53 6.20 15.48 2.76
CA ILE A 53 6.38 14.19 2.08
C ILE A 53 7.80 13.67 2.27
N ARG A 54 8.82 14.53 2.13
CA ARG A 54 10.23 14.13 2.28
C ARG A 54 10.57 13.74 3.71
N THR A 55 10.02 14.45 4.71
CA THR A 55 10.28 14.17 6.11
C THR A 55 9.45 12.95 6.55
N PRO A 56 10.05 11.82 6.94
CA PRO A 56 9.34 10.58 7.27
C PRO A 56 8.20 10.76 8.28
N VAL A 57 8.45 11.44 9.39
CA VAL A 57 7.42 11.71 10.42
C VAL A 57 6.28 12.60 9.92
N GLY A 58 6.43 13.25 8.77
CA GLY A 58 5.40 14.08 8.12
C GLY A 58 4.11 13.34 7.79
N ILE A 59 4.14 12.00 7.76
CA ILE A 59 2.95 11.13 7.58
C ILE A 59 1.76 11.58 8.45
N ILE A 60 2.00 11.99 9.69
CA ILE A 60 0.96 12.41 10.65
C ILE A 60 0.14 13.59 10.09
N ARG A 61 0.78 14.53 9.42
CA ARG A 61 0.13 15.70 8.78
C ARG A 61 -0.51 15.33 7.45
N LEU A 62 0.12 14.45 6.68
CA LEU A 62 -0.34 14.06 5.33
C LEU A 62 -1.64 13.26 5.40
N ILE A 63 -1.74 12.30 6.32
CA ILE A 63 -2.95 11.47 6.49
C ILE A 63 -4.18 12.30 6.89
N ALA A 64 -3.98 13.36 7.66
CA ALA A 64 -5.08 14.19 8.16
C ALA A 64 -5.52 15.30 7.19
N ASN A 65 -4.85 15.48 6.05
CA ASN A 65 -5.08 16.66 5.19
C ASN A 65 -5.80 16.29 3.89
N PRO A 66 -7.04 16.80 3.66
CA PRO A 66 -7.83 16.49 2.46
C PRO A 66 -7.20 16.98 1.14
N LYS A 67 -6.20 17.87 1.18
CA LYS A 67 -5.49 18.31 0.00
C LYS A 67 -4.61 17.23 -0.63
N TRP A 68 -4.07 16.32 0.23
CA TRP A 68 -3.14 15.26 -0.19
C TRP A 68 -3.65 13.86 0.08
N ASN A 69 -4.87 13.75 0.62
CA ASN A 69 -5.54 12.50 0.96
C ASN A 69 -6.98 12.53 0.47
N TRP A 70 -7.43 11.48 -0.18
CA TRP A 70 -8.82 11.33 -0.63
C TRP A 70 -9.81 11.31 0.54
N MET A 71 -9.33 11.06 1.76
CA MET A 71 -10.15 10.99 2.97
C MET A 71 -11.28 9.97 2.88
N HIS A 72 -11.04 8.86 2.19
CA HIS A 72 -12.01 7.76 2.15
C HIS A 72 -12.28 7.18 3.54
N ARG A 73 -13.42 6.56 3.69
CA ARG A 73 -13.83 5.82 4.87
C ARG A 73 -14.54 4.55 4.45
N PHE A 74 -14.33 3.48 5.19
CA PHE A 74 -15.19 2.31 5.10
C PHE A 74 -16.56 2.65 5.67
N ALA A 75 -17.61 2.13 5.05
CA ALA A 75 -18.98 2.30 5.51
C ALA A 75 -19.16 1.67 6.90
N ALA A 76 -20.09 2.20 7.65
CA ALA A 76 -20.55 1.59 8.90
C ALA A 76 -21.07 0.18 8.63
N GLN A 77 -20.70 -0.78 9.49
CA GLN A 77 -21.02 -2.20 9.28
C GLN A 77 -21.17 -2.95 10.60
N PRO A 78 -22.04 -3.98 10.68
CA PRO A 78 -22.31 -4.69 11.93
C PRO A 78 -21.07 -5.33 12.56
N GLY A 79 -20.14 -5.83 11.75
CA GLY A 79 -18.90 -6.46 12.25
C GLY A 79 -18.02 -5.54 13.11
N THR A 80 -18.18 -4.23 12.99
CA THR A 80 -17.40 -3.20 13.70
C THR A 80 -18.27 -2.27 14.53
N ASP A 81 -19.36 -2.78 15.09
CA ASP A 81 -20.33 -2.00 15.88
C ASP A 81 -20.76 -0.69 15.18
N ASN A 82 -20.86 -0.74 13.85
CA ASN A 82 -21.19 0.39 12.96
C ASN A 82 -20.22 1.59 13.07
N GLN A 83 -18.99 1.38 13.52
CA GLN A 83 -17.98 2.43 13.56
C GLN A 83 -17.38 2.69 12.16
N PRO A 84 -17.32 3.95 11.70
CA PRO A 84 -16.67 4.28 10.44
C PRO A 84 -15.15 4.21 10.61
N ILE A 85 -14.50 3.38 9.80
CA ILE A 85 -13.05 3.21 9.80
C ILE A 85 -12.43 4.08 8.71
N ALA A 86 -11.35 4.80 9.01
CA ALA A 86 -10.64 5.62 8.03
C ALA A 86 -9.92 4.74 6.99
N CYS A 87 -9.95 5.16 5.71
CA CYS A 87 -9.25 4.53 4.60
C CYS A 87 -8.41 5.60 3.86
N PRO A 88 -7.30 6.09 4.44
CA PRO A 88 -6.48 7.13 3.82
C PRO A 88 -5.84 6.63 2.53
N ARG A 89 -6.00 7.38 1.44
CA ARG A 89 -5.38 7.14 0.12
C ARG A 89 -4.76 8.43 -0.39
N GLY A 90 -3.51 8.35 -0.86
CA GLY A 90 -2.80 9.54 -1.33
C GLY A 90 -3.47 10.16 -2.56
N LYS A 91 -3.62 11.50 -2.54
CA LYS A 91 -4.10 12.33 -3.65
C LYS A 91 -3.01 13.35 -3.98
N VAL A 92 -1.93 12.85 -4.55
CA VAL A 92 -0.69 13.60 -4.82
C VAL A 92 0.22 12.73 -5.69
N TRP A 93 1.19 13.29 -6.38
CA TRP A 93 2.22 12.51 -7.07
C TRP A 93 2.88 11.50 -6.12
N GLY A 94 2.98 10.24 -6.56
CA GLY A 94 3.37 9.11 -5.74
C GLY A 94 2.18 8.40 -5.06
N GLY A 95 0.99 8.99 -5.09
CA GLY A 95 -0.20 8.41 -4.48
C GLY A 95 0.02 8.02 -3.02
N SER A 96 -0.41 6.83 -2.62
CA SER A 96 -0.25 6.35 -1.24
C SER A 96 1.21 6.13 -0.83
N SER A 97 2.17 5.95 -1.76
CA SER A 97 3.61 5.89 -1.42
C SER A 97 4.15 7.21 -0.87
N ALA A 98 3.49 8.35 -1.19
CA ALA A 98 3.85 9.66 -0.67
C ALA A 98 3.36 9.89 0.78
N ILE A 99 2.39 9.09 1.27
CA ILE A 99 1.77 9.27 2.60
C ILE A 99 1.81 8.02 3.49
N ASN A 100 2.45 6.92 3.07
CA ASN A 100 2.53 5.66 3.80
C ASN A 100 3.63 5.65 4.88
N GLY A 101 3.71 4.55 5.67
CA GLY A 101 4.76 4.31 6.66
C GLY A 101 6.09 3.82 6.08
N MET A 102 6.28 3.82 4.76
CA MET A 102 7.54 3.47 4.08
C MET A 102 8.08 2.05 4.33
N ILE A 103 7.36 1.18 5.00
CA ILE A 103 7.78 -0.21 5.21
C ILE A 103 7.87 -0.90 3.85
N TYR A 104 9.01 -1.56 3.58
CA TYR A 104 9.24 -2.34 2.38
C TYR A 104 9.09 -3.83 2.68
N ILE A 105 7.99 -4.39 2.26
CA ILE A 105 7.66 -5.82 2.35
C ILE A 105 7.11 -6.25 1.00
N ARG A 106 7.59 -7.39 0.50
CA ARG A 106 7.14 -7.97 -0.78
C ARG A 106 5.95 -8.90 -0.61
N GLY A 107 5.78 -9.53 0.55
CA GLY A 107 4.87 -10.64 0.79
C GLY A 107 5.61 -11.98 0.84
N ASP A 108 4.91 -13.02 1.23
CA ASP A 108 5.44 -14.38 1.23
C ASP A 108 5.43 -14.97 -0.20
N ARG A 109 6.38 -15.87 -0.51
CA ARG A 109 6.40 -16.51 -1.83
C ARG A 109 5.11 -17.27 -2.13
N HIS A 110 4.50 -17.89 -1.14
CA HIS A 110 3.26 -18.64 -1.30
C HIS A 110 2.07 -17.77 -1.70
N ASP A 111 2.09 -16.46 -1.42
CA ASP A 111 1.04 -15.53 -1.86
C ASP A 111 0.99 -15.50 -3.40
N TYR A 112 2.13 -15.40 -4.04
CA TYR A 112 2.27 -15.32 -5.49
C TYR A 112 2.12 -16.68 -6.17
N ASP A 113 2.66 -17.75 -5.56
CA ASP A 113 2.47 -19.10 -6.03
C ASP A 113 0.99 -19.49 -6.00
N ARG A 114 0.24 -18.98 -4.99
CA ARG A 114 -1.22 -19.07 -4.96
C ARG A 114 -1.87 -18.29 -6.12
N TRP A 115 -1.40 -17.06 -6.44
CA TRP A 115 -1.93 -16.35 -7.60
C TRP A 115 -1.75 -17.16 -8.88
N ALA A 116 -0.60 -17.76 -9.08
CA ALA A 116 -0.32 -18.64 -10.23
C ALA A 116 -1.23 -19.88 -10.23
N SER A 117 -1.43 -20.52 -9.06
CA SER A 117 -2.30 -21.70 -8.92
C SER A 117 -3.78 -21.42 -9.22
N LEU A 118 -4.21 -20.16 -9.11
CA LEU A 118 -5.55 -19.71 -9.53
C LEU A 118 -5.67 -19.54 -11.07
N GLY A 119 -4.65 -19.94 -11.82
CA GLY A 119 -4.63 -19.89 -13.29
C GLY A 119 -3.95 -18.66 -13.88
N ASN A 120 -3.38 -17.78 -13.06
CA ASN A 120 -2.71 -16.56 -13.53
C ASN A 120 -1.26 -16.88 -13.93
N ARG A 121 -1.03 -17.19 -15.18
CA ARG A 121 0.28 -17.58 -15.74
C ARG A 121 1.27 -16.42 -15.67
N GLY A 122 2.47 -16.69 -15.24
CA GLY A 122 3.53 -15.69 -15.13
C GLY A 122 3.48 -14.91 -13.81
N TRP A 123 2.66 -15.32 -12.82
CA TRP A 123 2.46 -14.63 -11.55
C TRP A 123 2.92 -15.45 -10.33
N SER A 124 3.76 -16.48 -10.51
CA SER A 124 4.47 -17.15 -9.41
C SER A 124 5.58 -16.27 -8.83
N TYR A 125 6.01 -16.57 -7.61
CA TYR A 125 7.06 -15.79 -6.96
C TYR A 125 8.35 -15.72 -7.77
N ASP A 126 8.82 -16.84 -8.31
CA ASP A 126 10.06 -16.89 -9.07
C ASP A 126 9.99 -16.10 -10.38
N GLU A 127 8.80 -15.99 -10.99
CA GLU A 127 8.56 -15.14 -12.16
C GLU A 127 8.46 -13.65 -11.81
N LEU A 128 8.11 -13.32 -10.56
CA LEU A 128 7.92 -11.95 -10.08
C LEU A 128 9.18 -11.38 -9.39
N LEU A 129 10.01 -12.23 -8.80
CA LEU A 129 11.24 -11.80 -8.11
C LEU A 129 12.15 -10.90 -8.95
N PRO A 130 12.37 -11.16 -10.26
CA PRO A 130 13.16 -10.27 -11.11
C PRO A 130 12.59 -8.86 -11.23
N TYR A 131 11.27 -8.67 -11.15
CA TYR A 131 10.63 -7.34 -11.18
C TYR A 131 10.83 -6.59 -9.86
N PHE A 132 10.77 -7.28 -8.72
CA PHE A 132 11.12 -6.71 -7.42
C PHE A 132 12.57 -6.25 -7.41
N ARG A 133 13.51 -7.12 -7.83
CA ARG A 133 14.94 -6.82 -7.89
C ARG A 133 15.25 -5.67 -8.87
N ARG A 134 14.57 -5.60 -10.01
CA ARG A 134 14.75 -4.54 -11.01
C ARG A 134 14.39 -3.15 -10.47
N SER A 135 13.31 -3.07 -9.70
CA SER A 135 12.84 -1.80 -9.16
C SER A 135 13.67 -1.28 -7.98
N GLU A 136 14.42 -2.16 -7.32
CA GLU A 136 15.04 -1.95 -6.01
C GLU A 136 16.51 -1.53 -6.12
N HIS A 137 16.89 -0.57 -5.27
CA HIS A 137 18.27 -0.34 -4.86
C HIS A 137 18.38 -0.66 -3.38
N PHE A 138 18.82 -1.87 -3.03
CA PHE A 138 18.96 -2.31 -1.66
C PHE A 138 20.30 -1.84 -1.09
N GLU A 139 20.29 -0.87 -0.17
CA GLU A 139 21.53 -0.29 0.38
C GLU A 139 22.44 -1.30 1.08
N PRO A 140 21.92 -2.32 1.81
CA PRO A 140 22.78 -3.32 2.44
C PRO A 140 23.57 -4.20 1.47
N GLY A 141 23.12 -4.33 0.21
CA GLY A 141 23.86 -5.04 -0.83
C GLY A 141 23.01 -5.95 -1.69
N GLU A 142 23.55 -6.38 -2.82
CA GLU A 142 22.90 -7.34 -3.72
C GLU A 142 22.96 -8.77 -3.14
N SER A 143 21.90 -9.54 -3.42
CA SER A 143 21.82 -10.94 -3.04
C SER A 143 20.91 -11.69 -4.03
N PRO A 144 20.73 -13.02 -3.92
CA PRO A 144 19.74 -13.73 -4.72
C PRO A 144 18.33 -13.12 -4.61
N TRP A 145 18.02 -12.52 -3.47
CA TRP A 145 16.72 -11.93 -3.16
C TRP A 145 16.65 -10.44 -3.50
N HIS A 146 17.75 -9.72 -3.44
CA HIS A 146 17.81 -8.26 -3.54
C HIS A 146 18.53 -7.77 -4.79
N GLY A 147 18.01 -6.66 -5.37
CA GLY A 147 18.61 -5.96 -6.48
C GLY A 147 19.41 -4.72 -6.07
N ARG A 148 20.30 -4.28 -6.94
CA ARG A 148 21.06 -3.05 -6.81
C ARG A 148 20.96 -2.21 -8.09
N GLY A 149 20.85 -0.89 -7.93
CA GLY A 149 20.79 0.03 -9.07
C GLY A 149 19.40 0.35 -9.59
N GLY A 150 18.33 -0.25 -9.03
CA GLY A 150 16.96 0.15 -9.31
C GLY A 150 16.63 1.54 -8.72
N GLU A 151 15.53 2.12 -9.14
CA GLU A 151 15.17 3.50 -8.79
C GLU A 151 14.63 3.65 -7.37
N LEU A 152 14.02 2.60 -6.79
CA LEU A 152 13.44 2.61 -5.45
C LEU A 152 14.52 2.29 -4.42
N ASN A 153 14.96 3.29 -3.68
CA ASN A 153 15.93 3.06 -2.61
C ASN A 153 15.27 2.39 -1.40
N VAL A 154 15.85 1.29 -0.97
CA VAL A 154 15.45 0.50 0.20
C VAL A 154 16.63 0.42 1.17
N ALA A 155 16.42 0.91 2.40
CA ALA A 155 17.47 1.10 3.38
C ALA A 155 17.09 0.52 4.74
N ALA A 156 18.09 0.26 5.57
CA ALA A 156 17.90 0.10 7.00
C ALA A 156 17.51 1.45 7.63
N GLN A 157 16.84 1.41 8.77
CA GLN A 157 16.45 2.62 9.49
C GLN A 157 17.68 3.36 10.04
N ARG A 158 17.73 4.68 9.84
CA ARG A 158 18.90 5.49 10.21
C ARG A 158 19.03 5.79 11.70
N SER A 159 17.93 5.79 12.42
CA SER A 159 17.91 6.12 13.86
C SER A 159 16.84 5.30 14.56
N PRO A 160 17.04 3.97 14.63
CA PRO A 160 16.04 3.07 15.24
C PRO A 160 15.86 3.39 16.73
N HIS A 161 14.61 3.37 17.17
CA HIS A 161 14.26 3.66 18.55
C HIS A 161 14.70 2.52 19.49
N PRO A 162 15.23 2.80 20.70
CA PRO A 162 15.69 1.77 21.64
C PRO A 162 14.64 0.71 22.01
N ILE A 163 13.35 1.03 21.94
CA ILE A 163 12.26 0.07 22.21
C ILE A 163 12.32 -1.16 21.30
N ASN A 164 12.88 -1.02 20.09
CA ASN A 164 13.00 -2.13 19.16
C ASN A 164 13.86 -3.26 19.73
N GLN A 165 14.97 -2.92 20.42
CA GLN A 165 15.82 -3.93 21.07
C GLN A 165 15.10 -4.62 22.21
N VAL A 166 14.30 -3.90 22.99
CA VAL A 166 13.47 -4.48 24.05
C VAL A 166 12.44 -5.44 23.45
N PHE A 167 11.84 -5.07 22.32
CA PHE A 167 10.89 -5.92 21.61
C PHE A 167 11.56 -7.20 21.07
N PHE A 168 12.76 -7.10 20.49
CA PHE A 168 13.49 -8.27 19.98
C PHE A 168 13.86 -9.23 21.11
N GLN A 169 14.33 -8.73 22.25
CA GLN A 169 14.59 -9.54 23.44
C GLN A 169 13.33 -10.23 23.98
N ALA A 170 12.20 -9.51 23.99
CA ALA A 170 10.93 -10.06 24.40
C ALA A 170 10.42 -11.15 23.44
N ALA A 171 10.64 -10.98 22.14
CA ALA A 171 10.31 -11.97 21.12
C ALA A 171 11.17 -13.24 21.26
N GLU A 172 12.46 -13.10 21.57
CA GLU A 172 13.36 -14.22 21.89
C GLU A 172 12.89 -15.00 23.12
N GLU A 173 12.47 -14.31 24.18
CA GLU A 173 11.86 -14.95 25.38
C GLU A 173 10.58 -15.73 25.04
N MET A 174 9.85 -15.32 23.99
CA MET A 174 8.67 -16.03 23.47
C MET A 174 9.02 -17.20 22.56
N GLY A 175 10.31 -17.43 22.25
CA GLY A 175 10.78 -18.44 21.31
C GLY A 175 10.53 -18.08 19.83
N TRP A 176 10.25 -16.82 19.52
CA TRP A 176 10.03 -16.37 18.14
C TRP A 176 11.37 -16.14 17.43
N PRO A 177 11.53 -16.60 16.19
CA PRO A 177 12.79 -16.44 15.46
C PRO A 177 13.06 -14.96 15.17
N TYR A 178 14.32 -14.55 15.32
CA TYR A 178 14.77 -13.25 14.81
C TYR A 178 14.91 -13.31 13.30
N ASN A 179 14.38 -12.29 12.60
CA ASN A 179 14.50 -12.12 11.17
C ASN A 179 14.99 -10.71 10.84
N ALA A 180 16.21 -10.60 10.32
CA ALA A 180 16.78 -9.31 9.92
C ALA A 180 16.27 -8.82 8.56
N ASP A 181 15.68 -9.73 7.76
CA ASP A 181 15.25 -9.45 6.38
C ASP A 181 14.00 -10.26 6.00
N PHE A 182 12.85 -9.60 6.03
CA PHE A 182 11.56 -10.21 5.67
C PHE A 182 11.37 -10.41 4.16
N ASN A 183 12.28 -9.93 3.34
CA ASN A 183 12.25 -10.05 1.88
C ASN A 183 13.31 -11.02 1.35
N GLY A 184 14.00 -11.70 2.25
CA GLY A 184 14.99 -12.73 1.97
C GLY A 184 14.37 -14.12 1.75
N GLU A 185 15.06 -15.14 2.22
CA GLU A 185 14.67 -16.55 2.05
C GLU A 185 13.34 -16.90 2.72
N ARG A 186 13.06 -16.31 3.88
CA ARG A 186 11.83 -16.54 4.65
C ARG A 186 11.27 -15.24 5.20
N GLN A 187 9.96 -15.17 5.33
CA GLN A 187 9.29 -13.99 5.88
C GLN A 187 9.02 -14.12 7.39
N GLU A 188 8.81 -15.31 7.91
CA GLU A 188 8.48 -15.53 9.32
C GLU A 188 9.56 -15.04 10.28
N GLY A 189 9.15 -14.45 11.39
CA GLY A 189 10.00 -13.99 12.48
C GLY A 189 9.73 -12.54 12.88
N ILE A 190 10.55 -12.05 13.79
CA ILE A 190 10.49 -10.71 14.37
C ILE A 190 11.81 -9.98 14.11
N GLY A 191 11.72 -8.72 13.64
CA GLY A 191 12.92 -7.95 13.34
C GLY A 191 12.64 -6.49 12.92
N PRO A 192 13.67 -5.79 12.46
CA PRO A 192 13.53 -4.43 11.93
C PRO A 192 12.92 -4.45 10.53
N PHE A 193 12.10 -3.46 10.22
CA PHE A 193 11.64 -3.27 8.84
C PHE A 193 12.65 -2.46 8.02
N HIS A 194 12.95 -2.91 6.81
CA HIS A 194 13.55 -2.06 5.79
C HIS A 194 12.55 -1.00 5.32
N VAL A 195 13.07 0.16 4.93
CA VAL A 195 12.24 1.33 4.60
C VAL A 195 12.57 1.92 3.23
N THR A 196 11.56 2.41 2.52
CA THR A 196 11.75 3.16 1.27
C THR A 196 12.20 4.59 1.58
N GLN A 197 13.47 4.74 1.93
CA GLN A 197 14.12 6.01 2.25
C GLN A 197 15.45 6.12 1.52
N VAL A 198 15.82 7.32 1.14
CA VAL A 198 17.13 7.69 0.65
C VAL A 198 17.65 8.83 1.49
N ASN A 199 18.81 8.65 2.09
CA ASN A 199 19.46 9.66 2.95
C ASN A 199 18.51 10.24 4.04
N GLY A 200 17.73 9.36 4.70
CA GLY A 200 16.77 9.76 5.77
C GLY A 200 15.55 10.52 5.30
N GLU A 201 15.30 10.58 4.00
CA GLU A 201 14.09 11.13 3.40
C GLU A 201 13.27 10.03 2.74
N ARG A 202 11.93 10.21 2.67
CA ARG A 202 11.04 9.31 1.94
C ARG A 202 11.46 9.18 0.47
N CYS A 203 11.55 7.96 -0.02
CA CYS A 203 11.64 7.61 -1.44
C CYS A 203 10.26 7.13 -1.92
N SER A 204 9.37 8.07 -2.26
CA SER A 204 8.06 7.74 -2.85
C SER A 204 8.23 7.23 -4.28
N ALA A 205 7.20 6.57 -4.83
CA ALA A 205 7.22 6.16 -6.24
C ALA A 205 7.38 7.33 -7.21
N ALA A 206 6.86 8.53 -6.87
CA ALA A 206 7.11 9.73 -7.67
C ALA A 206 8.59 10.10 -7.66
N ARG A 207 9.22 10.10 -6.48
CA ARG A 207 10.66 10.42 -6.36
C ARG A 207 11.53 9.39 -7.09
N ALA A 208 11.18 8.11 -6.96
CA ALA A 208 11.94 7.01 -7.57
C ALA A 208 11.78 6.98 -9.10
N PHE A 209 10.56 6.98 -9.59
CA PHE A 209 10.29 6.68 -11.00
C PHE A 209 9.84 7.89 -11.82
N LEU A 210 8.97 8.77 -11.27
CA LEU A 210 8.41 9.87 -12.05
C LEU A 210 9.39 11.02 -12.22
N HIS A 211 10.05 11.47 -11.14
CA HIS A 211 10.97 12.63 -11.20
C HIS A 211 12.09 12.45 -12.23
N PRO A 212 12.78 11.29 -12.34
CA PRO A 212 13.80 11.09 -13.37
C PRO A 212 13.26 11.14 -14.81
N ALA A 213 11.97 10.80 -15.00
CA ALA A 213 11.35 10.77 -16.32
C ALA A 213 10.80 12.14 -16.79
N LEU A 214 10.66 13.13 -15.88
CA LEU A 214 10.04 14.43 -16.22
C LEU A 214 10.76 15.24 -17.30
N ALA A 215 12.05 14.98 -17.54
CA ALA A 215 12.82 15.64 -18.59
C ALA A 215 12.53 15.07 -19.99
N ARG A 216 11.81 13.96 -20.11
CA ARG A 216 11.52 13.30 -21.38
C ARG A 216 10.42 14.08 -22.12
N PRO A 217 10.65 14.51 -23.39
CA PRO A 217 9.68 15.32 -24.14
C PRO A 217 8.41 14.54 -24.52
N ASN A 218 8.47 13.21 -24.53
CA ASN A 218 7.37 12.32 -24.85
C ASN A 218 6.52 11.93 -23.63
N LEU A 219 6.84 12.41 -22.41
CA LEU A 219 6.03 12.25 -21.20
C LEU A 219 5.31 13.56 -20.87
N THR A 220 3.99 13.53 -20.87
CA THR A 220 3.14 14.64 -20.41
C THR A 220 2.50 14.27 -19.09
N VAL A 221 2.61 15.11 -18.06
CA VAL A 221 1.94 14.95 -16.77
C VAL A 221 0.87 16.01 -16.60
N LEU A 222 -0.39 15.59 -16.51
CA LEU A 222 -1.54 16.47 -16.25
C LEU A 222 -1.92 16.35 -14.77
N SER A 223 -1.69 17.41 -13.99
CA SER A 223 -1.93 17.44 -12.54
C SER A 223 -1.99 18.89 -12.03
N PRO A 224 -3.00 19.25 -11.20
CA PRO A 224 -4.13 18.40 -10.82
C PRO A 224 -5.13 18.22 -11.96
N ALA A 225 -5.56 16.99 -12.21
CA ALA A 225 -6.56 16.64 -13.22
C ALA A 225 -7.32 15.38 -12.79
N LEU A 226 -8.63 15.48 -12.58
CA LEU A 226 -9.46 14.34 -12.18
C LEU A 226 -9.97 13.62 -13.42
N THR A 227 -9.71 12.32 -13.54
CA THR A 227 -10.33 11.49 -14.56
C THR A 227 -11.78 11.22 -14.16
N LEU A 228 -12.71 11.53 -15.06
CA LEU A 228 -14.15 11.41 -14.84
C LEU A 228 -14.66 10.05 -15.32
N ARG A 229 -14.21 9.60 -16.50
CA ARG A 229 -14.58 8.31 -17.10
C ARG A 229 -13.63 7.90 -18.22
N VAL A 230 -13.66 6.62 -18.56
CA VAL A 230 -13.06 6.06 -19.78
C VAL A 230 -14.03 6.26 -20.95
N LEU A 231 -13.51 6.62 -22.10
CA LEU A 231 -14.28 6.76 -23.33
C LEU A 231 -14.22 5.47 -24.13
N LEU A 232 -15.39 4.96 -24.53
CA LEU A 232 -15.55 3.71 -25.28
C LEU A 232 -16.20 3.95 -26.65
N GLU A 233 -15.65 3.36 -27.70
CA GLU A 233 -16.27 3.17 -29.01
C GLU A 233 -16.50 1.66 -29.22
N GLY A 234 -17.75 1.22 -29.13
CA GLY A 234 -18.07 -0.20 -29.03
C GLY A 234 -17.40 -0.85 -27.81
N THR A 235 -16.55 -1.85 -28.04
CA THR A 235 -15.76 -2.54 -27.01
C THR A 235 -14.34 -2.00 -26.88
N ARG A 236 -13.97 -0.91 -27.58
CA ARG A 236 -12.62 -0.35 -27.53
C ARG A 236 -12.57 0.91 -26.68
N ALA A 237 -11.62 0.96 -25.75
CA ALA A 237 -11.28 2.19 -25.04
C ALA A 237 -10.46 3.11 -25.97
N THR A 238 -10.95 4.33 -26.17
CA THR A 238 -10.36 5.31 -27.09
C THR A 238 -9.74 6.50 -26.37
N GLY A 239 -9.91 6.60 -25.05
CA GLY A 239 -9.36 7.69 -24.26
C GLY A 239 -10.03 7.86 -22.91
N VAL A 240 -9.85 9.03 -22.33
CA VAL A 240 -10.47 9.41 -21.06
C VAL A 240 -11.03 10.83 -21.12
N GLU A 241 -12.04 11.08 -20.32
CA GLU A 241 -12.54 12.40 -20.01
C GLU A 241 -11.99 12.84 -18.66
N ILE A 242 -11.43 14.04 -18.60
CA ILE A 242 -10.83 14.60 -17.40
C ILE A 242 -11.43 15.96 -17.05
N SER A 243 -11.43 16.32 -15.77
CA SER A 243 -11.68 17.69 -15.30
C SER A 243 -10.34 18.31 -14.89
N GLN A 244 -9.96 19.41 -15.56
CA GLN A 244 -8.75 20.15 -15.28
C GLN A 244 -9.04 21.65 -15.25
N ALA A 245 -8.69 22.32 -14.16
CA ALA A 245 -8.92 23.77 -13.97
C ALA A 245 -10.39 24.21 -14.18
N GLY A 246 -11.36 23.33 -13.88
CA GLY A 246 -12.80 23.60 -14.06
C GLY A 246 -13.34 23.29 -15.47
N GLU A 247 -12.47 22.91 -16.40
CA GLU A 247 -12.88 22.53 -17.75
C GLU A 247 -12.88 20.99 -17.90
N VAL A 248 -13.81 20.50 -18.73
CA VAL A 248 -13.87 19.09 -19.11
C VAL A 248 -13.17 18.92 -20.46
N VAL A 249 -12.14 18.06 -20.47
CA VAL A 249 -11.28 17.82 -21.64
C VAL A 249 -11.27 16.33 -21.98
N GLN A 250 -11.30 15.99 -23.25
CA GLN A 250 -11.13 14.63 -23.74
C GLN A 250 -9.70 14.41 -24.23
N LEU A 251 -9.08 13.33 -23.73
CA LEU A 251 -7.76 12.85 -24.17
C LEU A 251 -7.95 11.56 -24.96
N GLN A 252 -7.26 11.42 -26.08
CA GLN A 252 -7.33 10.25 -26.94
C GLN A 252 -6.11 9.34 -26.71
N ALA A 253 -6.35 8.04 -26.56
CA ALA A 253 -5.33 6.99 -26.53
C ALA A 253 -5.31 6.27 -27.89
N ARG A 254 -4.16 6.30 -28.58
CA ARG A 254 -4.02 5.57 -29.84
C ARG A 254 -3.87 4.07 -29.62
N ARG A 255 -3.25 3.66 -28.50
CA ARG A 255 -3.00 2.25 -28.15
C ARG A 255 -3.86 1.83 -26.99
N GLU A 256 -3.56 2.28 -25.77
CA GLU A 256 -4.26 1.81 -24.56
C GLU A 256 -4.46 2.92 -23.51
N VAL A 257 -5.53 2.76 -22.72
CA VAL A 257 -5.75 3.41 -21.43
C VAL A 257 -5.40 2.43 -20.33
N ILE A 258 -4.59 2.85 -19.35
CA ILE A 258 -4.17 2.02 -18.22
C ILE A 258 -4.66 2.66 -16.92
N LEU A 259 -5.58 2.02 -16.23
CA LEU A 259 -6.04 2.46 -14.92
C LEU A 259 -5.04 2.03 -13.85
N SER A 260 -4.51 3.01 -13.09
CA SER A 260 -3.59 2.85 -11.97
C SER A 260 -4.01 3.72 -10.79
N ALA A 261 -5.34 3.91 -10.63
CA ALA A 261 -5.92 4.79 -9.62
C ALA A 261 -6.07 4.10 -8.24
N GLY A 262 -5.63 2.85 -8.11
CA GLY A 262 -5.64 2.05 -6.88
C GLY A 262 -6.98 1.37 -6.61
N SER A 263 -6.99 0.53 -5.58
CA SER A 263 -8.09 -0.40 -5.29
C SER A 263 -9.45 0.25 -4.98
N ILE A 264 -9.49 1.55 -4.80
CA ILE A 264 -10.75 2.28 -4.55
C ILE A 264 -11.21 3.02 -5.81
N ASN A 265 -10.30 3.74 -6.47
CA ASN A 265 -10.70 4.61 -7.57
C ASN A 265 -10.66 3.91 -8.95
N SER A 266 -9.89 2.83 -9.15
CA SER A 266 -9.92 2.07 -10.40
C SER A 266 -11.28 1.40 -10.64
N PRO A 267 -11.88 0.66 -9.70
CA PRO A 267 -13.24 0.16 -9.88
C PRO A 267 -14.27 1.29 -9.96
N GLN A 268 -14.12 2.38 -9.21
CA GLN A 268 -15.01 3.54 -9.33
C GLN A 268 -15.03 4.09 -10.77
N LEU A 269 -13.86 4.25 -11.39
CA LEU A 269 -13.76 4.72 -12.77
C LEU A 269 -14.39 3.76 -13.78
N LEU A 270 -14.23 2.45 -13.60
CA LEU A 270 -14.90 1.46 -14.44
C LEU A 270 -16.43 1.61 -14.33
N LEU A 271 -16.97 1.67 -13.11
CA LEU A 271 -18.40 1.86 -12.86
C LEU A 271 -18.93 3.16 -13.48
N LEU A 272 -18.26 4.29 -13.26
CA LEU A 272 -18.61 5.58 -13.86
C LEU A 272 -18.55 5.58 -15.40
N SER A 273 -17.78 4.65 -15.96
CA SER A 273 -17.67 4.46 -17.42
C SER A 273 -18.72 3.51 -18.00
N GLY A 274 -19.63 3.00 -17.16
CA GLY A 274 -20.65 2.03 -17.58
C GLY A 274 -20.10 0.60 -17.71
N ILE A 275 -18.98 0.29 -17.06
CA ILE A 275 -18.35 -1.03 -17.03
C ILE A 275 -18.53 -1.60 -15.62
N GLY A 276 -19.34 -2.63 -15.46
CA GLY A 276 -19.60 -3.22 -14.14
C GLY A 276 -20.91 -3.99 -14.06
N PRO A 277 -21.35 -4.33 -12.84
CA PRO A 277 -22.62 -5.05 -12.60
C PRO A 277 -23.82 -4.22 -13.07
N ALA A 278 -24.70 -4.84 -13.89
CA ALA A 278 -25.87 -4.16 -14.47
C ALA A 278 -26.76 -3.49 -13.40
N ALA A 279 -27.00 -4.19 -12.29
CA ALA A 279 -27.83 -3.67 -11.20
C ALA A 279 -27.22 -2.43 -10.50
N GLU A 280 -25.89 -2.37 -10.38
CA GLU A 280 -25.20 -1.22 -9.80
C GLU A 280 -25.28 -0.01 -10.72
N LEU A 281 -25.03 -0.19 -12.01
CA LEU A 281 -25.10 0.87 -13.02
C LEU A 281 -26.52 1.44 -13.13
N ALA A 282 -27.55 0.56 -13.18
CA ALA A 282 -28.94 0.95 -13.26
C ALA A 282 -29.40 1.77 -12.03
N ARG A 283 -28.91 1.45 -10.82
CA ARG A 283 -29.23 2.19 -9.60
C ARG A 283 -28.83 3.67 -9.69
N HIS A 284 -27.79 3.98 -10.43
CA HIS A 284 -27.26 5.33 -10.61
C HIS A 284 -27.63 5.96 -11.95
N GLY A 285 -28.50 5.31 -12.75
CA GLY A 285 -28.88 5.79 -14.07
C GLY A 285 -27.74 5.82 -15.09
N ILE A 286 -26.67 5.05 -14.85
CA ILE A 286 -25.51 4.96 -15.73
C ILE A 286 -25.83 3.94 -16.83
N VAL A 287 -25.67 4.37 -18.09
CA VAL A 287 -25.86 3.50 -19.25
C VAL A 287 -24.80 2.40 -19.24
N GLN A 288 -25.24 1.15 -19.18
CA GLN A 288 -24.36 0.00 -19.27
C GLN A 288 -23.69 -0.06 -20.65
N ARG A 289 -22.37 -0.05 -20.66
CA ARG A 289 -21.52 -0.22 -21.84
C ARG A 289 -20.95 -1.63 -21.94
N HIS A 290 -20.62 -2.20 -20.80
CA HIS A 290 -20.08 -3.54 -20.72
C HIS A 290 -20.42 -4.17 -19.35
N GLU A 291 -21.02 -5.34 -19.36
CA GLU A 291 -21.32 -6.05 -18.14
C GLU A 291 -20.07 -6.79 -17.64
N LEU A 292 -19.66 -6.48 -16.41
CA LEU A 292 -18.50 -7.08 -15.77
C LEU A 292 -18.77 -7.18 -14.27
N PRO A 293 -19.37 -8.29 -13.81
CA PRO A 293 -19.92 -8.44 -12.45
C PRO A 293 -18.87 -8.26 -11.32
N GLY A 294 -17.60 -8.54 -11.61
CA GLY A 294 -16.53 -8.48 -10.62
C GLY A 294 -16.02 -7.08 -10.28
N VAL A 295 -16.42 -6.05 -11.05
CA VAL A 295 -15.95 -4.68 -10.79
C VAL A 295 -16.42 -4.19 -9.43
N GLY A 296 -15.46 -3.87 -8.58
CA GLY A 296 -15.68 -3.43 -7.20
C GLY A 296 -15.80 -4.57 -6.19
N GLU A 297 -16.01 -5.81 -6.61
CA GLU A 297 -16.13 -6.97 -5.71
C GLU A 297 -14.77 -7.46 -5.19
N ASN A 298 -14.76 -8.39 -4.23
CA ASN A 298 -13.55 -9.03 -3.67
C ASN A 298 -12.61 -8.09 -2.91
N LEU A 299 -13.09 -6.96 -2.39
CA LEU A 299 -12.29 -6.07 -1.55
C LEU A 299 -11.75 -6.83 -0.33
N GLN A 300 -10.45 -6.72 -0.11
CA GLN A 300 -9.73 -7.28 1.02
C GLN A 300 -8.85 -6.19 1.65
N ASP A 301 -8.68 -6.21 2.97
CA ASP A 301 -7.74 -5.34 3.69
C ASP A 301 -7.30 -6.04 4.97
N HIS A 302 -6.08 -5.79 5.45
CA HIS A 302 -5.59 -6.33 6.71
C HIS A 302 -6.31 -5.67 7.88
N GLN A 303 -7.12 -6.46 8.58
CA GLN A 303 -7.84 -6.08 9.78
C GLN A 303 -6.85 -5.96 10.94
N ASP A 304 -6.87 -4.86 11.68
CA ASP A 304 -5.85 -4.49 12.68
C ASP A 304 -6.48 -4.06 14.00
N ILE A 305 -5.88 -4.50 15.09
CA ILE A 305 -6.17 -4.01 16.44
C ILE A 305 -4.89 -3.47 17.08
N VAL A 306 -5.04 -2.53 18.00
CA VAL A 306 -3.89 -1.86 18.63
C VAL A 306 -4.02 -1.90 20.14
N LEU A 307 -3.08 -2.59 20.80
CA LEU A 307 -2.91 -2.55 22.24
C LEU A 307 -1.87 -1.48 22.59
N MET A 308 -2.13 -0.68 23.64
CA MET A 308 -1.23 0.39 24.05
C MET A 308 -0.80 0.23 25.48
N TYR A 309 0.48 0.46 25.70
CA TYR A 309 1.10 0.39 27.02
C TYR A 309 1.81 1.69 27.34
N ARG A 310 1.73 2.14 28.61
CA ARG A 310 2.54 3.25 29.10
C ARG A 310 3.97 2.80 29.30
N THR A 311 4.92 3.70 28.99
CA THR A 311 6.37 3.46 29.19
C THR A 311 7.00 4.60 29.99
N GLU A 312 8.25 4.43 30.37
CA GLU A 312 9.08 5.55 30.82
C GLU A 312 9.42 6.49 29.66
N ALA A 313 9.72 7.76 30.01
CA ALA A 313 10.04 8.81 29.04
C ALA A 313 11.26 8.49 28.14
N LYS A 314 12.12 7.54 28.56
CA LYS A 314 13.31 7.11 27.81
C LYS A 314 12.97 6.16 26.65
N LEU A 315 11.81 5.51 26.69
CA LEU A 315 11.42 4.41 25.79
C LEU A 315 10.12 4.71 25.02
N GLY A 316 9.86 5.93 24.69
CA GLY A 316 8.73 6.29 23.84
C GLY A 316 8.90 7.70 23.28
N TYR A 317 8.71 7.87 21.99
CA TYR A 317 8.39 9.19 21.44
C TYR A 317 6.97 9.52 21.90
N GLY A 318 6.86 10.09 23.10
CA GLY A 318 5.57 10.57 23.55
C GLY A 318 5.39 12.01 23.12
N LEU A 319 4.20 12.39 22.65
CA LEU A 319 3.73 13.77 22.68
C LEU A 319 3.49 14.23 24.15
N GLY A 320 4.19 13.57 25.10
CA GLY A 320 4.09 13.88 26.51
C GLY A 320 4.76 15.19 26.86
N PHE A 321 4.05 16.05 27.58
CA PHE A 321 4.59 17.26 28.21
C PHE A 321 5.53 16.90 29.37
N SER A 322 6.68 16.31 29.05
CA SER A 322 7.75 16.18 30.04
C SER A 322 9.02 16.84 29.52
N PRO A 323 9.79 17.58 30.36
CA PRO A 323 11.05 18.20 29.95
C PRO A 323 12.04 17.18 29.35
N LYS A 324 12.02 15.93 29.84
CA LYS A 324 12.85 14.84 29.34
C LYS A 324 12.45 14.31 27.95
N GLY A 325 11.20 14.48 27.55
CA GLY A 325 10.71 14.13 26.21
C GLY A 325 10.89 15.24 25.18
N TRP A 326 10.92 16.50 25.63
CA TRP A 326 11.02 17.66 24.74
C TRP A 326 12.46 17.91 24.25
N LEU A 327 13.46 17.65 25.10
CA LEU A 327 14.86 17.91 24.74
C LEU A 327 15.32 17.16 23.48
N PRO A 328 15.02 15.84 23.31
CA PRO A 328 15.28 15.13 22.06
C PRO A 328 14.52 15.70 20.86
N LEU A 329 13.26 16.12 21.05
CA LEU A 329 12.43 16.69 19.97
C LEU A 329 12.97 18.07 19.52
N LEU A 330 13.43 18.91 20.43
CA LEU A 330 14.06 20.21 20.12
C LEU A 330 15.38 20.06 19.35
N ARG A 331 16.13 18.97 19.59
CA ARG A 331 17.36 18.65 18.84
C ARG A 331 17.09 18.01 17.48
N SER A 332 15.92 17.41 17.27
CA SER A 332 15.59 16.66 16.06
C SER A 332 15.69 17.48 14.76
N PRO A 333 15.27 18.77 14.67
CA PRO A 333 15.45 19.57 13.46
C PRO A 333 16.92 19.71 13.07
N TRP A 334 17.82 19.99 14.02
CA TRP A 334 19.26 20.10 13.78
C TRP A 334 19.88 18.78 13.36
N GLN A 335 19.53 17.68 14.04
CA GLN A 335 19.98 16.33 13.68
C GLN A 335 19.54 15.96 12.27
N TYR A 336 18.32 16.34 11.90
CA TYR A 336 17.79 16.09 10.56
C TYR A 336 18.45 16.95 9.48
N LEU A 337 18.60 18.25 9.72
CA LEU A 337 19.16 19.19 8.75
C LEU A 337 20.63 18.91 8.46
N PHE A 338 21.44 18.67 9.49
CA PHE A 338 22.89 18.52 9.35
C PHE A 338 23.38 17.07 9.29
N GLY A 339 22.65 16.12 9.86
CA GLY A 339 23.10 14.72 9.95
C GLY A 339 22.14 13.72 9.29
N ARG A 340 20.95 14.14 8.86
CA ARG A 340 19.89 13.24 8.37
C ARG A 340 19.64 12.07 9.33
N ARG A 341 19.56 12.40 10.63
CA ARG A 341 19.38 11.45 11.74
C ARG A 341 18.31 11.97 12.71
N GLY A 342 18.02 11.15 13.73
CA GLY A 342 17.09 11.50 14.80
C GLY A 342 15.63 11.19 14.48
N ALA A 343 14.73 11.62 15.37
CA ALA A 343 13.31 11.26 15.34
C ALA A 343 12.58 11.65 14.05
N LEU A 344 13.05 12.69 13.34
CA LEU A 344 12.41 13.10 12.08
C LEU A 344 12.66 12.13 10.93
N THR A 345 13.66 11.23 11.03
CA THR A 345 13.89 10.15 10.05
C THR A 345 13.08 8.89 10.34
N SER A 346 12.43 8.82 11.51
CA SER A 346 11.61 7.68 11.88
C SER A 346 10.32 7.63 11.04
N ASN A 347 9.99 6.44 10.58
CA ASN A 347 8.71 6.14 9.95
C ASN A 347 7.60 5.85 10.96
N THR A 348 7.88 5.93 12.26
CA THR A 348 6.98 5.66 13.40
C THR A 348 6.55 4.20 13.58
N VAL A 349 6.90 3.31 12.66
CA VAL A 349 6.55 1.87 12.66
C VAL A 349 7.80 1.08 12.26
N GLU A 350 8.73 0.97 13.21
CA GLU A 350 10.14 0.65 12.91
C GLU A 350 10.45 -0.85 12.91
N SER A 351 9.69 -1.63 13.64
CA SER A 351 9.90 -3.07 13.82
C SER A 351 8.58 -3.80 13.92
N GLY A 352 8.64 -5.10 13.75
CA GLY A 352 7.49 -5.97 13.80
C GLY A 352 7.86 -7.36 13.34
N GLY A 353 6.93 -8.02 12.66
CA GLY A 353 7.18 -9.32 12.07
C GLY A 353 5.93 -10.06 11.70
N PHE A 354 6.14 -11.28 11.29
CA PHE A 354 5.10 -12.18 10.78
C PHE A 354 5.21 -13.52 11.53
N LEU A 355 4.09 -13.98 12.06
CA LEU A 355 4.04 -15.18 12.91
C LEU A 355 2.97 -16.14 12.43
N ARG A 356 3.31 -17.43 12.47
CA ARG A 356 2.33 -18.50 12.34
C ARG A 356 1.65 -18.76 13.68
N LEU A 357 0.33 -18.91 13.65
CA LEU A 357 -0.47 -19.42 14.77
C LEU A 357 -0.51 -20.92 14.73
N ASP A 358 -0.72 -21.48 13.53
CA ASP A 358 -0.58 -22.90 13.27
C ASP A 358 0.80 -23.17 12.63
N PRO A 359 1.68 -23.97 13.28
CA PRO A 359 2.97 -24.35 12.69
C PRO A 359 2.87 -25.03 11.32
N GLN A 360 1.71 -25.59 10.97
CA GLN A 360 1.44 -26.24 9.68
C GLN A 360 0.92 -25.25 8.63
N ALA A 361 0.59 -24.00 9.00
CA ALA A 361 0.15 -23.00 8.04
C ALA A 361 1.24 -22.73 6.99
N PRO A 362 0.91 -22.63 5.69
CA PRO A 362 1.91 -22.37 4.64
C PRO A 362 2.55 -20.98 4.77
N THR A 363 1.80 -20.02 5.32
CA THR A 363 2.22 -18.62 5.47
C THR A 363 1.90 -18.09 6.86
N PRO A 364 2.60 -17.05 7.33
CA PRO A 364 2.24 -16.37 8.56
C PRO A 364 0.81 -15.82 8.53
N GLU A 365 0.06 -16.05 9.60
CA GLU A 365 -1.34 -15.62 9.74
C GLU A 365 -1.47 -14.28 10.45
N LEU A 366 -0.47 -13.91 11.25
CA LEU A 366 -0.41 -12.66 12.01
C LEU A 366 0.74 -11.76 11.54
N GLY A 367 0.44 -10.48 11.39
CA GLY A 367 1.43 -9.41 11.33
C GLY A 367 1.47 -8.64 12.65
N LEU A 368 2.67 -8.42 13.16
CA LEU A 368 2.91 -7.56 14.32
C LEU A 368 3.66 -6.30 13.90
N ILE A 369 3.26 -5.14 14.45
CA ILE A 369 3.98 -3.88 14.27
C ILE A 369 4.15 -3.21 15.62
N VAL A 370 5.35 -2.71 15.88
CA VAL A 370 5.68 -1.93 17.08
C VAL A 370 5.88 -0.47 16.68
N ALA A 371 5.08 0.40 17.28
CA ALA A 371 5.22 1.84 17.14
C ALA A 371 5.69 2.44 18.47
N PRO A 372 6.82 3.16 18.51
CA PRO A 372 7.36 3.77 19.73
C PRO A 372 6.58 5.01 20.18
N ALA A 373 5.28 5.03 19.96
CA ALA A 373 4.37 6.13 20.31
C ALA A 373 2.97 5.59 20.62
N LEU A 374 2.18 6.36 21.36
CA LEU A 374 0.75 6.08 21.53
C LEU A 374 0.00 6.52 20.27
N LYS A 375 -0.76 5.61 19.67
CA LYS A 375 -1.57 5.87 18.48
C LYS A 375 -2.91 6.52 18.86
N ASN A 376 -3.31 7.58 18.15
CA ASN A 376 -4.67 8.10 18.25
C ASN A 376 -5.67 7.04 17.75
N GLN A 377 -6.68 6.77 18.56
CA GLN A 377 -7.86 6.02 18.13
C GLN A 377 -8.99 6.99 17.78
N PRO A 378 -9.88 6.63 16.82
CA PRO A 378 -10.93 7.53 16.34
C PRO A 378 -11.85 8.07 17.44
N GLN A 379 -11.96 7.37 18.57
CA GLN A 379 -12.87 7.67 19.65
C GLN A 379 -12.21 8.07 20.97
N ARG A 380 -10.87 8.06 21.05
CA ARG A 380 -10.13 8.47 22.23
C ARG A 380 -9.02 9.43 21.85
N LEU A 381 -9.06 10.63 22.41
CA LEU A 381 -7.89 11.49 22.48
C LEU A 381 -6.78 10.72 23.20
N VAL A 382 -5.60 10.60 22.57
CA VAL A 382 -4.44 9.97 23.20
C VAL A 382 -4.17 10.69 24.50
N PRO A 383 -4.15 9.98 25.64
CA PRO A 383 -3.71 10.58 26.88
C PRO A 383 -2.27 11.05 26.72
N PHE A 384 -1.98 12.25 27.15
CA PHE A 384 -0.61 12.76 27.22
C PHE A 384 0.28 11.75 27.96
N GLY A 385 1.44 11.44 27.40
CA GLY A 385 2.39 10.53 28.05
C GLY A 385 3.26 9.78 27.05
N HIS A 386 4.15 8.98 27.60
CA HIS A 386 5.04 8.12 26.81
C HIS A 386 4.47 6.71 26.76
N GLY A 387 4.56 6.06 25.62
CA GLY A 387 4.05 4.70 25.46
C GLY A 387 4.46 4.06 24.15
N VAL A 388 4.03 2.83 24.01
CA VAL A 388 4.22 1.98 22.83
C VAL A 388 2.87 1.47 22.38
N SER A 389 2.67 1.40 21.08
CA SER A 389 1.53 0.76 20.45
C SER A 389 1.97 -0.52 19.77
N LEU A 390 1.27 -1.62 20.08
CA LEU A 390 1.49 -2.94 19.52
C LEU A 390 0.29 -3.27 18.63
N HIS A 391 0.55 -3.37 17.33
CA HIS A 391 -0.46 -3.72 16.33
C HIS A 391 -0.50 -5.23 16.14
N VAL A 392 -1.68 -5.73 15.89
CA VAL A 392 -1.95 -7.12 15.50
C VAL A 392 -2.84 -7.10 14.27
N ALA A 393 -2.35 -7.60 13.16
CA ALA A 393 -3.08 -7.61 11.91
C ALA A 393 -3.25 -9.04 11.37
N VAL A 394 -4.45 -9.32 10.83
CA VAL A 394 -4.73 -10.58 10.12
C VAL A 394 -4.14 -10.50 8.73
N MET A 395 -3.25 -11.42 8.37
CA MET A 395 -2.57 -11.39 7.07
C MET A 395 -3.41 -11.95 5.92
N HIS A 396 -4.25 -12.96 6.18
CA HIS A 396 -5.10 -13.59 5.18
C HIS A 396 -6.58 -13.55 5.59
N PRO A 397 -7.20 -12.36 5.64
CA PRO A 397 -8.61 -12.25 6.03
C PRO A 397 -9.51 -13.03 5.07
N GLN A 398 -10.50 -13.73 5.62
CA GLN A 398 -11.50 -14.46 4.84
C GLN A 398 -12.72 -13.60 4.51
N SER A 399 -12.94 -12.52 5.24
CA SER A 399 -13.98 -11.53 4.95
C SER A 399 -13.75 -10.87 3.60
N ARG A 400 -14.83 -10.68 2.83
CA ARG A 400 -14.79 -10.01 1.52
C ARG A 400 -15.77 -8.87 1.51
N GLY A 401 -15.31 -7.75 1.00
CA GLY A 401 -16.08 -6.54 0.80
C GLY A 401 -16.17 -6.12 -0.65
N ARG A 402 -16.61 -4.89 -0.87
CA ARG A 402 -16.75 -4.33 -2.20
C ARG A 402 -16.67 -2.80 -2.21
N VAL A 403 -16.41 -2.25 -3.39
CA VAL A 403 -16.47 -0.82 -3.69
C VAL A 403 -17.63 -0.57 -4.64
N ARG A 404 -18.51 0.37 -4.31
CA ARG A 404 -19.69 0.74 -5.07
C ARG A 404 -19.73 2.26 -5.30
N LEU A 405 -20.57 2.70 -6.22
CA LEU A 405 -20.85 4.12 -6.37
C LEU A 405 -21.77 4.61 -5.23
N ASN A 406 -21.49 5.79 -4.74
CA ASN A 406 -22.41 6.52 -3.86
C ASN A 406 -23.38 7.40 -4.69
N SER A 407 -22.91 7.91 -5.82
CA SER A 407 -23.67 8.67 -6.80
C SER A 407 -23.02 8.55 -8.20
N PRO A 408 -23.66 9.04 -9.27
CA PRO A 408 -23.04 9.11 -10.60
C PRO A 408 -22.04 10.27 -10.75
N ASP A 409 -21.87 11.12 -9.74
CA ASP A 409 -20.90 12.22 -9.78
C ASP A 409 -19.48 11.69 -9.49
N PRO A 410 -18.52 11.85 -10.43
CA PRO A 410 -17.14 11.43 -10.25
C PRO A 410 -16.39 12.17 -9.12
N HIS A 411 -16.94 13.30 -8.63
CA HIS A 411 -16.37 14.03 -7.49
C HIS A 411 -16.78 13.42 -6.14
N ASP A 412 -17.82 12.61 -6.10
CA ASP A 412 -18.27 11.95 -4.89
C ASP A 412 -17.37 10.77 -4.53
N ARG A 413 -17.21 10.57 -3.22
CA ARG A 413 -16.47 9.41 -2.72
C ARG A 413 -17.28 8.15 -2.94
N PRO A 414 -16.65 7.05 -3.38
CA PRO A 414 -17.35 5.77 -3.49
C PRO A 414 -17.76 5.23 -2.12
N LEU A 415 -18.76 4.38 -2.10
CA LEU A 415 -19.17 3.61 -0.95
C LEU A 415 -18.25 2.39 -0.82
N ILE A 416 -17.53 2.29 0.29
CA ILE A 416 -16.55 1.23 0.54
C ILE A 416 -17.10 0.33 1.64
N GLU A 417 -17.65 -0.81 1.26
CA GLU A 417 -18.24 -1.82 2.15
C GLU A 417 -17.21 -2.92 2.39
N ALA A 418 -16.39 -2.81 3.44
CA ALA A 418 -15.30 -3.76 3.68
C ALA A 418 -15.76 -5.11 4.21
N ASN A 419 -16.94 -5.15 4.85
CA ASN A 419 -17.54 -6.35 5.44
C ASN A 419 -16.60 -7.06 6.46
N PHE A 420 -15.84 -6.28 7.23
CA PHE A 420 -14.88 -6.77 8.21
C PHE A 420 -15.55 -7.67 9.26
N LEU A 421 -14.82 -8.70 9.69
CA LEU A 421 -15.27 -9.70 10.68
C LEU A 421 -16.56 -10.42 10.28
N SER A 422 -16.89 -10.46 8.99
CA SER A 422 -18.01 -11.26 8.48
C SER A 422 -17.70 -12.76 8.50
N HIS A 423 -16.42 -13.13 8.45
CA HIS A 423 -15.97 -14.51 8.62
C HIS A 423 -15.43 -14.74 10.03
N PRO A 424 -15.89 -15.77 10.76
CA PRO A 424 -15.48 -16.00 12.15
C PRO A 424 -13.97 -16.19 12.36
N ALA A 425 -13.28 -16.79 11.41
CA ALA A 425 -11.83 -17.04 11.50
C ALA A 425 -11.03 -15.73 11.65
N ASP A 426 -11.49 -14.62 11.07
CA ASP A 426 -10.79 -13.34 11.18
C ASP A 426 -10.82 -12.82 12.63
N LEU A 427 -11.96 -12.96 13.31
CA LEU A 427 -12.09 -12.59 14.72
C LEU A 427 -11.28 -13.53 15.62
N ASP A 428 -11.31 -14.84 15.35
CA ASP A 428 -10.54 -15.83 16.11
C ASP A 428 -9.04 -15.56 16.02
N THR A 429 -8.53 -15.24 14.83
CA THR A 429 -7.13 -14.84 14.61
C THR A 429 -6.76 -13.60 15.40
N LEU A 430 -7.63 -12.56 15.42
CA LEU A 430 -7.40 -11.36 16.19
C LEU A 430 -7.43 -11.62 17.72
N VAL A 431 -8.32 -12.48 18.20
CA VAL A 431 -8.36 -12.87 19.62
C VAL A 431 -7.07 -13.57 20.03
N GLN A 432 -6.56 -14.50 19.23
CA GLN A 432 -5.30 -15.17 19.48
C GLN A 432 -4.14 -14.17 19.48
N GLY A 433 -4.07 -13.29 18.48
CA GLY A 433 -3.05 -12.25 18.39
C GLY A 433 -3.10 -11.26 19.56
N PHE A 434 -4.30 -10.88 20.01
CA PHE A 434 -4.50 -10.07 21.22
C PHE A 434 -3.86 -10.73 22.46
N GLN A 435 -4.12 -12.03 22.64
CA GLN A 435 -3.57 -12.79 23.76
C GLN A 435 -2.04 -12.95 23.66
N LEU A 436 -1.52 -13.14 22.44
CA LEU A 436 -0.07 -13.22 22.18
C LEU A 436 0.64 -11.92 22.53
N VAL A 437 0.08 -10.78 22.15
CA VAL A 437 0.64 -9.44 22.48
C VAL A 437 0.63 -9.20 23.98
N ARG A 438 -0.40 -9.64 24.72
CA ARG A 438 -0.38 -9.56 26.19
C ARG A 438 0.69 -10.45 26.82
N LYS A 439 0.89 -11.65 26.31
CA LYS A 439 1.99 -12.53 26.75
C LYS A 439 3.35 -11.88 26.47
N LEU A 440 3.53 -11.30 25.27
CA LEU A 440 4.73 -10.55 24.90
C LEU A 440 4.97 -9.38 25.87
N ALA A 441 3.95 -8.58 26.17
CA ALA A 441 4.05 -7.45 27.09
C ALA A 441 4.37 -7.87 28.54
N ALA A 442 3.99 -9.08 28.92
CA ALA A 442 4.31 -9.69 30.23
C ALA A 442 5.68 -10.37 30.29
N SER A 443 6.41 -10.47 29.16
CA SER A 443 7.78 -11.01 29.14
C SER A 443 8.71 -10.21 30.04
N ARG A 444 9.77 -10.85 30.54
CA ARG A 444 10.72 -10.21 31.48
C ARG A 444 11.36 -8.94 30.88
N SER A 445 11.72 -8.98 29.61
CA SER A 445 12.36 -7.85 28.91
C SER A 445 11.41 -6.69 28.73
N PHE A 446 10.13 -6.94 28.38
CA PHE A 446 9.17 -5.87 28.13
C PHE A 446 8.57 -5.31 29.41
N ALA A 447 8.15 -6.16 30.35
CA ALA A 447 7.42 -5.78 31.57
C ALA A 447 8.19 -4.77 32.44
N ARG A 448 9.54 -4.85 32.51
CA ARG A 448 10.36 -3.89 33.26
C ARG A 448 10.29 -2.45 32.74
N HIS A 449 9.86 -2.27 31.50
CA HIS A 449 9.77 -0.96 30.83
C HIS A 449 8.32 -0.46 30.67
N LEU A 450 7.34 -1.33 30.87
CA LEU A 450 5.92 -1.00 30.79
C LEU A 450 5.39 -0.57 32.15
N LYS A 451 4.57 0.50 32.18
CA LYS A 451 3.91 1.02 33.37
C LYS A 451 2.44 0.61 33.46
N GLY A 452 2.01 -0.32 32.64
CA GLY A 452 0.68 -0.86 32.58
C GLY A 452 0.02 -0.71 31.21
N GLU A 453 -0.99 -1.54 30.99
CA GLU A 453 -1.81 -1.53 29.79
C GLU A 453 -2.78 -0.33 29.85
N LEU A 454 -2.77 0.49 28.82
CA LEU A 454 -3.62 1.66 28.69
C LEU A 454 -4.87 1.36 27.88
N VAL A 455 -4.72 0.57 26.80
CA VAL A 455 -5.78 0.18 25.87
C VAL A 455 -5.60 -1.28 25.52
N PRO A 456 -6.63 -2.11 25.73
CA PRO A 456 -7.95 -1.82 26.30
C PRO A 456 -7.95 -1.56 27.81
N GLY A 457 -6.96 -2.01 28.53
CA GLY A 457 -6.87 -2.07 29.99
C GLY A 457 -7.21 -3.47 30.54
N PRO A 458 -6.77 -3.77 31.79
CA PRO A 458 -6.81 -5.11 32.34
C PRO A 458 -8.22 -5.68 32.57
N GLN A 459 -9.25 -4.82 32.57
CA GLN A 459 -10.65 -5.23 32.74
C GLN A 459 -11.20 -6.03 31.54
N VAL A 460 -10.60 -5.91 30.34
CA VAL A 460 -10.98 -6.71 29.18
C VAL A 460 -10.19 -8.02 29.22
N SER A 461 -10.74 -9.06 29.85
CA SER A 461 -10.00 -10.30 30.15
C SER A 461 -10.65 -11.58 29.61
N SER A 462 -11.99 -11.67 29.64
CA SER A 462 -12.68 -12.84 29.08
C SER A 462 -12.73 -12.79 27.54
N ARG A 463 -12.86 -13.96 26.90
CA ARG A 463 -12.97 -14.06 25.45
C ARG A 463 -14.07 -13.14 24.90
N GLY A 464 -15.28 -13.17 25.50
CA GLY A 464 -16.38 -12.32 25.06
C GLY A 464 -16.11 -10.82 25.20
N GLN A 465 -15.40 -10.40 26.27
CA GLN A 465 -14.98 -9.01 26.42
C GLN A 465 -13.93 -8.60 25.37
N ILE A 466 -13.00 -9.51 25.03
CA ILE A 466 -12.00 -9.28 23.99
C ILE A 466 -12.67 -9.15 22.62
N GLU A 467 -13.59 -10.05 22.27
CA GLU A 467 -14.33 -10.00 21.02
C GLU A 467 -15.16 -8.71 20.88
N ALA A 468 -15.88 -8.32 21.94
CA ALA A 468 -16.63 -7.06 21.94
C ALA A 468 -15.70 -5.84 21.78
N TRP A 469 -14.55 -5.85 22.47
CA TRP A 469 -13.57 -4.78 22.33
C TRP A 469 -12.97 -4.72 20.94
N ILE A 470 -12.65 -5.88 20.31
CA ILE A 470 -12.15 -5.96 18.93
C ILE A 470 -13.14 -5.31 17.98
N ARG A 471 -14.43 -5.68 18.05
CA ARG A 471 -15.48 -5.10 17.19
C ARG A 471 -15.57 -3.57 17.32
N ALA A 472 -15.55 -3.07 18.53
CA ALA A 472 -15.64 -1.64 18.82
C ALA A 472 -14.37 -0.83 18.46
N ASN A 473 -13.21 -1.48 18.28
CA ASN A 473 -11.91 -0.80 18.11
C ASN A 473 -11.13 -1.29 16.90
N LEU A 474 -11.77 -2.06 16.01
CA LEU A 474 -11.15 -2.54 14.79
C LEU A 474 -10.66 -1.39 13.92
N GLY A 475 -9.46 -1.52 13.40
CA GLY A 475 -8.88 -0.68 12.38
C GLY A 475 -8.35 -1.49 11.21
N THR A 476 -7.56 -0.84 10.38
CA THR A 476 -6.79 -1.51 9.31
C THR A 476 -5.39 -0.95 9.26
N VAL A 477 -4.50 -1.67 8.57
CA VAL A 477 -3.16 -1.16 8.23
C VAL A 477 -3.12 -0.54 6.83
N PHE A 478 -4.31 -0.27 6.25
CA PHE A 478 -4.51 0.50 5.02
C PHE A 478 -3.99 -0.17 3.74
N HIS A 479 -4.26 -1.44 3.58
CA HIS A 479 -3.85 -2.27 2.45
C HIS A 479 -5.03 -2.79 1.59
N PRO A 480 -6.03 -1.95 1.18
CA PRO A 480 -7.15 -2.43 0.38
C PRO A 480 -6.67 -2.90 -1.00
N VAL A 481 -7.14 -4.09 -1.42
CA VAL A 481 -6.79 -4.75 -2.68
C VAL A 481 -7.98 -5.51 -3.27
N GLY A 482 -7.85 -6.00 -4.49
CA GLY A 482 -8.68 -7.09 -5.03
C GLY A 482 -9.92 -6.67 -5.80
N THR A 483 -10.23 -5.40 -5.90
CA THR A 483 -11.50 -4.84 -6.43
C THR A 483 -11.62 -4.82 -7.96
N CYS A 484 -10.54 -5.17 -8.67
CA CYS A 484 -10.51 -5.45 -10.11
C CYS A 484 -9.73 -6.76 -10.33
N LYS A 485 -10.12 -7.80 -9.61
CA LYS A 485 -9.42 -9.06 -9.45
C LYS A 485 -8.96 -9.65 -10.79
N MET A 486 -7.68 -10.05 -10.85
CA MET A 486 -7.12 -10.85 -11.93
C MET A 486 -7.59 -12.30 -11.82
N GLY A 487 -7.92 -12.92 -12.95
CA GLY A 487 -8.36 -14.30 -12.98
C GLY A 487 -9.13 -14.69 -14.24
N HIS A 488 -9.75 -15.87 -14.18
CA HIS A 488 -10.54 -16.44 -15.27
C HIS A 488 -11.96 -16.85 -14.83
N ASP A 489 -12.30 -16.61 -13.57
CA ASP A 489 -13.63 -16.88 -13.04
C ASP A 489 -14.62 -15.72 -13.32
N GLN A 490 -15.90 -15.93 -13.00
CA GLN A 490 -16.98 -14.98 -13.28
C GLN A 490 -16.82 -13.60 -12.61
N LEU A 491 -16.03 -13.49 -11.54
CA LEU A 491 -15.73 -12.25 -10.84
C LEU A 491 -14.35 -11.69 -11.23
N ALA A 492 -13.66 -12.28 -12.21
CA ALA A 492 -12.43 -11.71 -12.72
C ALA A 492 -12.72 -10.47 -13.57
N VAL A 493 -11.99 -9.38 -13.30
CA VAL A 493 -12.10 -8.12 -14.03
C VAL A 493 -11.03 -8.03 -15.11
N VAL A 494 -9.82 -8.54 -14.83
CA VAL A 494 -8.72 -8.57 -15.78
C VAL A 494 -8.17 -9.98 -15.95
N ASP A 495 -7.55 -10.24 -17.11
CA ASP A 495 -6.82 -11.47 -17.37
C ASP A 495 -5.38 -11.41 -16.80
N ASP A 496 -4.60 -12.48 -16.99
CA ASP A 496 -3.20 -12.58 -16.59
C ASP A 496 -2.26 -11.60 -17.32
N GLN A 497 -2.74 -10.96 -18.39
CA GLN A 497 -2.08 -9.86 -19.09
C GLN A 497 -2.58 -8.48 -18.62
N LEU A 498 -3.41 -8.43 -17.56
CA LEU A 498 -4.03 -7.23 -17.00
C LEU A 498 -5.01 -6.50 -17.93
N ARG A 499 -5.47 -7.13 -19.01
CA ARG A 499 -6.48 -6.60 -19.93
C ARG A 499 -7.86 -6.77 -19.32
N VAL A 500 -8.68 -5.74 -19.39
CA VAL A 500 -10.08 -5.83 -18.93
C VAL A 500 -10.85 -6.81 -19.82
N HIS A 501 -11.47 -7.82 -19.21
CA HIS A 501 -12.19 -8.86 -19.94
C HIS A 501 -13.26 -8.26 -20.88
N GLY A 502 -13.30 -8.74 -22.12
CA GLY A 502 -14.27 -8.33 -23.14
C GLY A 502 -14.03 -6.95 -23.74
N LEU A 503 -13.03 -6.20 -23.30
CA LEU A 503 -12.69 -4.88 -23.82
C LEU A 503 -11.29 -4.85 -24.45
N GLN A 504 -11.11 -3.96 -25.42
CA GLN A 504 -9.85 -3.71 -26.08
C GLN A 504 -9.28 -2.35 -25.67
N GLY A 505 -7.93 -2.25 -25.62
CA GLY A 505 -7.27 -0.98 -25.33
C GLY A 505 -7.47 -0.47 -23.89
N LEU A 506 -7.86 -1.33 -22.96
CA LEU A 506 -8.06 -1.01 -21.54
C LEU A 506 -7.39 -2.05 -20.64
N ARG A 507 -6.56 -1.57 -19.71
CA ARG A 507 -5.97 -2.40 -18.64
C ARG A 507 -6.19 -1.78 -17.28
N VAL A 508 -6.10 -2.62 -16.25
CA VAL A 508 -5.95 -2.17 -14.85
C VAL A 508 -4.60 -2.68 -14.34
N ALA A 509 -3.79 -1.78 -13.80
CA ALA A 509 -2.44 -2.11 -13.33
C ALA A 509 -2.14 -1.38 -12.02
N ASP A 510 -2.68 -1.89 -10.93
CA ASP A 510 -2.46 -1.44 -9.55
C ASP A 510 -2.87 -2.55 -8.56
N ALA A 511 -2.92 -2.25 -7.27
CA ALA A 511 -3.24 -3.24 -6.25
C ALA A 511 -4.68 -3.82 -6.34
N SER A 512 -5.56 -3.23 -7.15
CA SER A 512 -6.92 -3.76 -7.35
C SER A 512 -6.93 -5.11 -8.06
N ILE A 513 -5.86 -5.44 -8.81
CA ILE A 513 -5.80 -6.71 -9.57
C ILE A 513 -5.50 -7.93 -8.73
N MET A 514 -5.03 -7.76 -7.50
CA MET A 514 -4.62 -8.85 -6.63
C MET A 514 -5.80 -9.83 -6.38
N PRO A 515 -5.70 -11.11 -6.74
CA PRO A 515 -6.78 -12.07 -6.47
C PRO A 515 -6.98 -12.31 -4.98
N THR A 516 -5.86 -12.38 -4.26
CA THR A 516 -5.80 -12.48 -2.80
C THR A 516 -4.79 -11.48 -2.24
N LEU A 517 -5.07 -10.99 -1.04
CA LEU A 517 -4.16 -10.11 -0.30
C LEU A 517 -2.89 -10.89 0.07
N ILE A 518 -1.74 -10.22 -0.01
CA ILE A 518 -0.43 -10.79 0.30
C ILE A 518 -0.07 -10.61 1.76
N THR A 519 0.90 -11.36 2.26
CA THR A 519 1.42 -11.26 3.64
C THR A 519 2.27 -10.01 3.80
N GLY A 520 1.64 -8.89 4.13
CA GLY A 520 2.36 -7.63 4.44
C GLY A 520 1.92 -6.41 3.62
N ASN A 521 2.81 -5.42 3.56
CA ASN A 521 2.52 -4.11 2.97
C ASN A 521 2.42 -4.16 1.45
N THR A 522 1.45 -3.47 0.88
CA THR A 522 1.08 -3.59 -0.55
C THR A 522 1.80 -2.62 -1.48
N ASN A 523 2.72 -1.77 -0.98
CA ASN A 523 3.40 -0.77 -1.83
C ASN A 523 4.43 -1.41 -2.79
N ALA A 524 5.31 -2.29 -2.29
CA ALA A 524 6.28 -2.98 -3.14
C ALA A 524 5.60 -3.86 -4.19
N PRO A 525 4.55 -4.66 -3.86
CA PRO A 525 3.76 -5.37 -4.86
C PRO A 525 3.09 -4.47 -5.90
N ALA A 526 2.57 -3.30 -5.52
CA ALA A 526 1.98 -2.36 -6.48
C ALA A 526 3.04 -1.81 -7.47
N ILE A 527 4.26 -1.56 -7.01
CA ILE A 527 5.39 -1.18 -7.86
C ILE A 527 5.76 -2.33 -8.79
N MET A 528 5.84 -3.56 -8.28
CA MET A 528 6.11 -4.77 -9.08
C MET A 528 5.04 -4.99 -10.16
N ILE A 529 3.76 -4.79 -9.82
CA ILE A 529 2.66 -4.84 -10.80
C ILE A 529 2.89 -3.81 -11.91
N GLY A 530 3.31 -2.58 -11.58
CA GLY A 530 3.65 -1.55 -12.56
C GLY A 530 4.82 -1.96 -13.47
N GLU A 531 5.86 -2.58 -12.90
CA GLU A 531 7.01 -3.10 -13.64
C GLU A 531 6.62 -4.20 -14.64
N LYS A 532 5.84 -5.18 -14.16
CA LYS A 532 5.37 -6.28 -15.00
C LYS A 532 4.38 -5.80 -16.05
N ALA A 533 3.45 -4.92 -15.69
CA ALA A 533 2.49 -4.33 -16.62
C ALA A 533 3.17 -3.60 -17.77
N ALA A 534 4.24 -2.86 -17.50
CA ALA A 534 5.00 -2.18 -18.54
C ALA A 534 5.60 -3.18 -19.55
N ASP A 535 6.16 -4.30 -19.08
CA ASP A 535 6.69 -5.33 -19.97
C ASP A 535 5.57 -6.01 -20.79
N LEU A 536 4.42 -6.31 -20.16
CA LEU A 536 3.25 -6.88 -20.85
C LEU A 536 2.71 -5.94 -21.94
N ILE A 537 2.63 -4.64 -21.67
CA ILE A 537 2.16 -3.61 -22.61
C ILE A 537 3.14 -3.47 -23.79
N LEU A 538 4.43 -3.51 -23.52
CA LEU A 538 5.48 -3.37 -24.53
C LEU A 538 5.79 -4.68 -25.28
N GLY A 539 5.13 -5.79 -24.95
CA GLY A 539 5.38 -7.10 -25.54
C GLY A 539 6.80 -7.64 -25.28
N LYS A 540 7.43 -7.20 -24.17
CA LYS A 540 8.78 -7.65 -23.82
C LYS A 540 8.74 -9.05 -23.20
N PRO A 541 9.78 -9.89 -23.41
CA PRO A 541 9.90 -11.15 -22.70
C PRO A 541 9.85 -10.94 -21.18
N ALA A 542 9.35 -11.94 -20.46
CA ALA A 542 9.31 -11.89 -19.00
C ALA A 542 10.72 -11.61 -18.41
N ALA A 543 10.78 -10.88 -17.31
CA ALA A 543 12.06 -10.49 -16.70
C ALA A 543 12.91 -11.72 -16.30
N ALA A 544 12.28 -12.82 -15.88
CA ALA A 544 12.94 -14.09 -15.61
C ALA A 544 13.63 -14.67 -16.85
N ALA A 545 12.95 -14.65 -18.00
CA ALA A 545 13.53 -15.12 -19.26
C ALA A 545 14.72 -14.27 -19.73
N ARG A 546 14.69 -12.96 -19.47
CA ARG A 546 15.81 -12.05 -19.78
C ARG A 546 17.03 -12.29 -18.88
N ALA A 547 16.83 -12.60 -17.61
CA ALA A 547 17.91 -12.92 -16.69
C ALA A 547 18.66 -14.20 -17.09
N MET A 548 17.97 -15.18 -17.66
CA MET A 548 18.57 -16.41 -18.20
C MET A 548 19.35 -16.20 -19.50
N GLN A 549 19.07 -15.12 -20.24
CA GLN A 549 19.74 -14.81 -21.51
C GLN A 549 20.99 -13.92 -21.36
N GLN A 550 21.18 -13.33 -20.17
CA GLN A 550 22.43 -12.61 -19.89
C GLN A 550 23.54 -13.63 -19.56
N PRO A 551 24.70 -13.61 -20.26
CA PRO A 551 25.83 -14.44 -19.88
C PRO A 551 26.20 -14.14 -18.41
N LEU A 552 26.52 -15.19 -17.66
CA LEU A 552 27.12 -15.02 -16.34
C LEU A 552 28.33 -14.09 -16.45
N PRO A 553 28.52 -13.15 -15.49
CA PRO A 553 29.75 -12.37 -15.45
C PRO A 553 30.96 -13.31 -15.49
N GLU A 554 31.94 -13.01 -16.33
CA GLU A 554 33.12 -13.86 -16.54
C GLU A 554 33.88 -14.20 -15.24
N ASP A 555 33.69 -13.41 -14.20
CA ASP A 555 34.32 -13.58 -12.87
C ASP A 555 33.80 -14.78 -12.05
N LEU A 556 32.75 -15.49 -12.50
CA LEU A 556 32.20 -16.68 -11.83
C LEU A 556 32.36 -17.97 -12.62
N ALA A 557 33.03 -17.93 -13.76
CA ALA A 557 33.27 -19.10 -14.61
C ALA A 557 34.51 -19.92 -14.17
N ASP A 558 35.32 -19.41 -13.24
CA ASP A 558 36.58 -20.02 -12.78
C ASP A 558 36.58 -20.32 -11.24
N ALA A 559 35.44 -20.52 -10.61
CA ALA A 559 35.38 -20.89 -9.20
C ALA A 559 34.79 -22.30 -8.97
#